data_eaf9e3fb0fed3e115e1c19f449a6aef6
#
_entry.id   eaf9e3fb0fed3e115e1c19f449a6aef6
#
_cell.length_a   1.000
_cell.length_b   1.000
_cell.length_c   1.000
_cell.angle_alpha   90.00
_cell.angle_beta   90.00
_cell.angle_gamma   90.00
#
_symmetry.space_group_name_H-M   'P 1'
#
loop_
_entity.id
_entity.type
_entity.pdbx_description
1 polymer ?
#
loop_
_entity_poly.entity_id
_entity_poly.type
_entity_poly.pdbx_seq_one_letter_code
_entity_poly.pdbx_strand_id
1 'polypeptide(L)'
;MELITAALERLKITVIVSENHGFQIIRRLQMARAGRSFGNEFRHRTSDDRLEGDYLQIDYAKNAESMGARAWHVFDPEQLRTALREAREETRSCVIVVETEKYRFLPSGNVWWDVAPSEVTQDGVTQELRAAYEEERQRLQRFYY
;
A
#
# COMPACT_ATOMS: atom_id res chain seq x y z
N MET A 1 5.33 14.38 -10.94
CA MET A 1 5.74 15.40 -11.97
C MET A 1 6.16 14.75 -13.28
N GLU A 2 6.49 13.45 -13.28
CA GLU A 2 7.00 12.70 -14.46
C GLU A 2 6.00 12.62 -15.61
N LEU A 3 4.70 12.65 -15.37
CA LEU A 3 3.67 12.72 -16.41
C LEU A 3 3.74 14.03 -17.20
N ILE A 4 4.02 15.15 -16.55
CA ILE A 4 4.20 16.44 -17.22
C ILE A 4 5.48 16.40 -18.06
N THR A 5 6.58 15.85 -17.54
CA THR A 5 7.81 15.67 -18.30
C THR A 5 7.57 14.79 -19.53
N ALA A 6 6.87 13.65 -19.36
CA ALA A 6 6.53 12.79 -20.48
C ALA A 6 5.70 13.51 -21.55
N ALA A 7 4.75 14.36 -21.15
CA ALA A 7 3.94 15.16 -22.07
C ALA A 7 4.79 16.21 -22.82
N LEU A 8 5.68 16.90 -22.12
CA LEU A 8 6.59 17.89 -22.73
C LEU A 8 7.55 17.25 -23.74
N GLU A 9 8.10 16.09 -23.40
CA GLU A 9 9.03 15.34 -24.24
C GLU A 9 8.33 14.48 -25.31
N ARG A 10 6.99 14.52 -25.38
CA ARG A 10 6.16 13.70 -26.30
C ARG A 10 6.41 12.20 -26.14
N LEU A 11 6.70 11.77 -24.93
CA LEU A 11 6.89 10.37 -24.58
C LEU A 11 5.58 9.78 -24.09
N LYS A 12 5.30 8.56 -24.54
CA LYS A 12 4.16 7.79 -24.07
C LYS A 12 4.61 6.80 -23.00
N ILE A 13 4.03 6.90 -21.81
CA ILE A 13 4.15 5.90 -20.75
C ILE A 13 2.76 5.43 -20.35
N THR A 14 2.67 4.18 -19.90
CA THR A 14 1.45 3.65 -19.28
C THR A 14 1.75 3.31 -17.84
N VAL A 15 1.07 3.98 -16.93
CA VAL A 15 1.20 3.80 -15.48
C VAL A 15 -0.01 3.04 -14.96
N ILE A 16 0.21 2.00 -14.14
CA ILE A 16 -0.84 1.30 -13.42
C ILE A 16 -0.71 1.66 -11.95
N VAL A 17 -1.75 2.28 -11.40
CA VAL A 17 -1.86 2.61 -9.97
C VAL A 17 -2.70 1.53 -9.30
N SER A 18 -2.10 0.74 -8.42
CA SER A 18 -2.83 -0.19 -7.56
C SER A 18 -3.34 0.56 -6.34
N GLU A 19 -4.61 0.97 -6.36
CA GLU A 19 -5.23 1.73 -5.28
C GLU A 19 -5.70 0.81 -4.17
N ASN A 20 -5.08 0.91 -3.02
CA ASN A 20 -5.42 0.16 -1.81
C ASN A 20 -5.67 1.07 -0.60
N HIS A 21 -5.86 2.37 -0.84
CA HIS A 21 -6.18 3.41 0.14
C HIS A 21 -5.13 3.61 1.24
N GLY A 22 -3.85 3.40 0.92
CA GLY A 22 -2.78 3.70 1.87
C GLY A 22 -1.50 2.90 1.65
N PHE A 23 -0.67 2.84 2.67
CA PHE A 23 0.57 2.09 2.72
C PHE A 23 0.34 0.71 3.34
N GLN A 24 -0.42 -0.16 2.67
CA GLN A 24 -0.92 -1.40 3.25
C GLN A 24 0.19 -2.40 3.66
N ILE A 25 1.33 -2.40 2.96
CA ILE A 25 2.49 -3.22 3.38
C ILE A 25 3.02 -2.74 4.73
N ILE A 26 3.17 -1.43 4.91
CA ILE A 26 3.64 -0.86 6.18
C ILE A 26 2.62 -1.10 7.29
N ARG A 27 1.32 -0.94 6.98
CA ARG A 27 0.25 -1.30 7.91
C ARG A 27 0.36 -2.75 8.39
N ARG A 28 0.57 -3.68 7.47
CA ARG A 28 0.75 -5.10 7.80
C ARG A 28 1.93 -5.34 8.74
N LEU A 29 3.06 -4.68 8.48
CA LEU A 29 4.24 -4.76 9.35
C LEU A 29 3.96 -4.21 10.76
N GLN A 30 3.28 -3.06 10.86
CA GLN A 30 2.90 -2.49 12.14
C GLN A 30 1.92 -3.41 12.90
N MET A 31 0.89 -3.93 12.23
CA MET A 31 -0.06 -4.86 12.84
C MET A 31 0.64 -6.11 13.38
N ALA A 32 1.61 -6.65 12.65
CA ALA A 32 2.36 -7.83 13.07
C ALA A 32 3.35 -7.56 14.22
N ARG A 33 3.81 -6.32 14.40
CA ARG A 33 4.87 -5.99 15.38
C ARG A 33 4.41 -5.12 16.54
N ALA A 34 3.28 -4.42 16.39
CA ALA A 34 2.73 -3.53 17.41
C ALA A 34 1.24 -3.78 17.68
N GLY A 35 0.59 -4.71 16.97
CA GLY A 35 -0.83 -5.02 17.12
C GLY A 35 -1.77 -3.90 16.67
N ARG A 36 -1.23 -2.79 16.18
CA ARG A 36 -1.98 -1.61 15.75
C ARG A 36 -1.33 -0.94 14.56
N SER A 37 -2.10 -0.15 13.84
CA SER A 37 -1.65 0.68 12.72
C SER A 37 -1.81 2.16 13.08
N PHE A 38 -0.92 3.01 12.57
CA PHE A 38 -1.04 4.45 12.70
C PHE A 38 -0.57 5.14 11.43
N GLY A 39 -1.46 5.98 10.85
CA GLY A 39 -1.14 6.85 9.72
C GLY A 39 -0.81 6.14 8.40
N ASN A 40 -1.09 4.83 8.27
CA ASN A 40 -0.79 4.06 7.06
C ASN A 40 -1.96 4.00 6.08
N GLU A 41 -3.16 4.32 6.53
CA GLU A 41 -4.36 4.39 5.70
C GLU A 41 -4.77 5.85 5.52
N PHE A 42 -5.25 6.19 4.34
CA PHE A 42 -5.71 7.55 4.04
C PHE A 42 -7.12 7.73 4.58
N ARG A 43 -7.23 7.93 5.88
CA ARG A 43 -8.48 8.10 6.61
C ARG A 43 -8.63 9.48 7.22
N HIS A 44 -9.85 9.94 7.30
CA HIS A 44 -10.20 11.12 8.10
C HIS A 44 -10.03 10.84 9.60
N ARG A 45 -9.82 11.91 10.38
CA ARG A 45 -9.87 11.80 11.82
C ARG A 45 -11.31 11.65 12.30
N THR A 46 -11.48 10.85 13.33
CA THR A 46 -12.73 10.69 14.08
C THR A 46 -12.89 11.84 15.10
N SER A 47 -14.04 11.89 15.76
CA SER A 47 -14.31 12.91 16.80
C SER A 47 -13.40 12.81 18.03
N ASP A 48 -12.81 11.65 18.28
CA ASP A 48 -11.81 11.38 19.31
C ASP A 48 -10.37 11.48 18.80
N ASP A 49 -10.18 12.18 17.68
CA ASP A 49 -8.90 12.55 17.05
C ASP A 49 -8.06 11.36 16.54
N ARG A 50 -8.69 10.22 16.24
CA ARG A 50 -8.03 9.02 15.69
C ARG A 50 -8.17 8.98 14.16
N LEU A 51 -7.12 8.52 13.45
CA LEU A 51 -7.14 8.32 12.00
C LEU A 51 -7.85 7.00 11.62
N GLU A 52 -9.12 6.86 12.01
CA GLU A 52 -9.94 5.66 11.87
C GLU A 52 -11.31 5.95 11.25
N GLY A 53 -11.54 7.16 10.78
CA GLY A 53 -12.76 7.54 10.07
C GLY A 53 -12.85 6.97 8.66
N ASP A 54 -13.73 7.54 7.85
CA ASP A 54 -13.90 7.14 6.46
C ASP A 54 -12.63 7.34 5.64
N TYR A 55 -12.48 6.56 4.58
CA TYR A 55 -11.38 6.73 3.64
C TYR A 55 -11.48 8.06 2.90
N LEU A 56 -10.35 8.75 2.80
CA LEU A 56 -10.22 9.89 1.92
C LEU A 56 -10.37 9.44 0.46
N GLN A 57 -11.32 10.05 -0.24
CA GLN A 57 -11.56 9.75 -1.65
C GLN A 57 -10.57 10.53 -2.51
N ILE A 58 -9.52 9.84 -2.98
CA ILE A 58 -8.50 10.42 -3.85
C ILE A 58 -8.80 9.98 -5.28
N ASP A 59 -9.06 10.94 -6.16
CA ASP A 59 -9.30 10.67 -7.58
C ASP A 59 -7.98 10.77 -8.36
N TYR A 60 -7.22 9.70 -8.37
CA TYR A 60 -5.96 9.61 -9.11
C TYR A 60 -6.15 9.69 -10.62
N ALA A 61 -7.30 9.28 -11.15
CA ALA A 61 -7.60 9.38 -12.56
C ALA A 61 -7.72 10.85 -12.99
N LYS A 62 -8.55 11.66 -12.29
CA LYS A 62 -8.62 13.10 -12.53
C LYS A 62 -7.30 13.82 -12.29
N ASN A 63 -6.53 13.39 -11.29
CA ASN A 63 -5.20 13.94 -11.05
C ASN A 63 -4.28 13.71 -12.24
N ALA A 64 -4.29 12.51 -12.84
CA ALA A 64 -3.51 12.20 -14.03
C ALA A 64 -4.02 12.98 -15.27
N GLU A 65 -5.33 13.10 -15.44
CA GLU A 65 -5.94 13.88 -16.54
C GLU A 65 -5.53 15.36 -16.47
N SER A 66 -5.45 15.95 -15.29
CA SER A 66 -4.97 17.32 -15.09
C SER A 66 -3.53 17.56 -15.56
N MET A 67 -2.73 16.48 -15.65
CA MET A 67 -1.35 16.49 -16.16
C MET A 67 -1.25 16.05 -17.65
N GLY A 68 -2.38 15.95 -18.36
CA GLY A 68 -2.44 15.64 -19.78
C GLY A 68 -2.50 14.16 -20.15
N ALA A 69 -2.51 13.25 -19.16
CA ALA A 69 -2.67 11.83 -19.42
C ALA A 69 -4.15 11.48 -19.76
N ARG A 70 -4.35 10.37 -20.47
CA ARG A 70 -5.66 9.69 -20.48
C ARG A 70 -5.74 8.73 -19.30
N ALA A 71 -6.85 8.73 -18.57
CA ALA A 71 -6.97 7.89 -17.40
C ALA A 71 -8.25 7.06 -17.37
N TRP A 72 -8.19 5.94 -16.65
CA TRP A 72 -9.31 5.04 -16.36
C TRP A 72 -9.28 4.69 -14.88
N HIS A 73 -10.46 4.54 -14.30
CA HIS A 73 -10.64 3.92 -12.99
C HIS A 73 -11.36 2.58 -13.20
N VAL A 74 -10.75 1.49 -12.81
CA VAL A 74 -11.23 0.13 -13.09
C VAL A 74 -11.38 -0.68 -11.79
N PHE A 75 -12.43 -1.50 -11.74
CA PHE A 75 -12.85 -2.21 -10.55
C PHE A 75 -12.84 -3.74 -10.70
N ASP A 76 -12.66 -4.22 -11.93
CA ASP A 76 -12.64 -5.64 -12.24
C ASP A 76 -11.64 -5.99 -13.35
N PRO A 77 -11.30 -7.28 -13.53
CA PRO A 77 -10.33 -7.71 -14.53
C PRO A 77 -10.74 -7.44 -15.99
N GLU A 78 -12.03 -7.41 -16.32
CA GLU A 78 -12.49 -7.14 -17.70
C GLU A 78 -12.32 -5.67 -18.05
N GLN A 79 -12.65 -4.78 -17.13
CA GLN A 79 -12.39 -3.35 -17.28
C GLN A 79 -10.88 -3.09 -17.41
N LEU A 80 -10.04 -3.78 -16.62
CA LEU A 80 -8.59 -3.66 -16.73
C LEU A 80 -8.09 -4.11 -18.11
N ARG A 81 -8.57 -5.26 -18.63
CA ARG A 81 -8.19 -5.73 -19.98
C ARG A 81 -8.59 -4.73 -21.06
N THR A 82 -9.75 -4.13 -20.92
CA THR A 82 -10.26 -3.12 -21.87
C THR A 82 -9.40 -1.87 -21.79
N ALA A 83 -9.14 -1.33 -20.60
CA ALA A 83 -8.29 -0.16 -20.40
C ALA A 83 -6.86 -0.38 -20.93
N LEU A 84 -6.28 -1.56 -20.72
CA LEU A 84 -4.96 -1.91 -21.25
C LEU A 84 -4.93 -1.94 -22.79
N ARG A 85 -5.98 -2.46 -23.44
CA ARG A 85 -6.09 -2.44 -24.90
C ARG A 85 -6.21 -1.02 -25.44
N GLU A 86 -7.09 -0.21 -24.85
CA GLU A 86 -7.25 1.19 -25.23
C GLU A 86 -5.97 2.01 -24.98
N ALA A 87 -5.31 1.80 -23.83
CA ALA A 87 -4.05 2.46 -23.53
C ALA A 87 -2.95 2.10 -24.54
N ARG A 88 -2.96 0.88 -25.09
CA ARG A 88 -2.00 0.48 -26.12
C ARG A 88 -2.14 1.29 -27.41
N GLU A 89 -3.38 1.58 -27.81
CA GLU A 89 -3.70 2.34 -29.04
C GLU A 89 -3.61 3.87 -28.84
N GLU A 90 -3.60 4.36 -27.59
CA GLU A 90 -3.51 5.79 -27.29
C GLU A 90 -2.11 6.33 -27.66
N THR A 91 -2.01 7.58 -28.02
CA THR A 91 -0.74 8.25 -28.41
C THR A 91 -0.09 9.04 -27.27
N ARG A 92 -0.86 9.45 -26.29
CA ARG A 92 -0.38 10.14 -25.09
C ARG A 92 -0.18 9.20 -23.91
N SER A 93 0.47 9.67 -22.87
CA SER A 93 0.64 8.94 -21.62
C SER A 93 -0.71 8.55 -21.02
N CYS A 94 -0.76 7.36 -20.40
CA CYS A 94 -1.95 6.76 -19.86
C CYS A 94 -1.77 6.41 -18.38
N VAL A 95 -2.85 6.50 -17.60
CA VAL A 95 -2.89 6.05 -16.20
C VAL A 95 -4.12 5.17 -15.99
N ILE A 96 -3.92 3.97 -15.50
CA ILE A 96 -5.01 3.04 -15.16
C ILE A 96 -5.00 2.87 -13.66
N VAL A 97 -6.02 3.39 -12.98
CA VAL A 97 -6.22 3.24 -11.54
C VAL A 97 -7.03 1.97 -11.31
N VAL A 98 -6.42 1.00 -10.65
CA VAL A 98 -7.03 -0.30 -10.35
C VAL A 98 -7.39 -0.34 -8.88
N GLU A 99 -8.68 -0.42 -8.58
CA GLU A 99 -9.16 -0.65 -7.21
C GLU A 99 -8.77 -2.06 -6.76
N THR A 100 -8.06 -2.17 -5.65
CA THR A 100 -7.56 -3.44 -5.13
C THR A 100 -8.03 -3.70 -3.70
N GLU A 101 -8.04 -4.97 -3.30
CA GLU A 101 -8.41 -5.34 -1.95
C GLU A 101 -7.37 -4.87 -0.92
N LYS A 102 -7.82 -4.17 0.11
CA LYS A 102 -6.96 -3.50 1.10
C LYS A 102 -6.19 -4.47 1.99
N TYR A 103 -6.81 -5.57 2.38
CA TYR A 103 -6.31 -6.44 3.45
C TYR A 103 -6.00 -7.86 3.01
N ARG A 104 -6.17 -8.16 1.74
CA ARG A 104 -5.84 -9.45 1.18
C ARG A 104 -4.39 -9.48 0.73
N PHE A 105 -3.58 -10.23 1.45
CA PHE A 105 -2.17 -10.38 1.15
C PHE A 105 -1.86 -11.81 0.70
N LEU A 106 -0.87 -11.95 -0.15
CA LEU A 106 -0.28 -13.26 -0.40
C LEU A 106 0.37 -13.76 0.91
N PRO A 107 0.38 -15.09 1.13
CA PRO A 107 1.15 -15.67 2.23
C PRO A 107 2.58 -15.13 2.17
N SER A 108 3.06 -14.57 3.29
CA SER A 108 4.44 -14.12 3.34
C SER A 108 5.31 -15.31 3.71
N GLY A 109 6.41 -15.50 2.98
CA GLY A 109 7.49 -16.31 3.48
C GLY A 109 8.07 -15.70 4.75
N ASN A 110 8.68 -16.52 5.60
CA ASN A 110 9.38 -16.01 6.77
C ASN A 110 10.50 -15.06 6.31
N VAL A 111 10.67 -13.95 7.02
CA VAL A 111 11.81 -13.06 6.81
C VAL A 111 13.09 -13.76 7.27
N TRP A 112 14.14 -13.56 6.54
CA TRP A 112 15.45 -14.12 6.90
C TRP A 112 16.21 -13.29 7.95
N TRP A 113 15.76 -12.06 8.20
CA TRP A 113 16.31 -11.19 9.23
C TRP A 113 15.37 -11.08 10.43
N ASP A 114 15.95 -10.79 11.54
CA ASP A 114 15.30 -10.66 12.83
C ASP A 114 14.74 -9.23 13.01
N VAL A 115 13.42 -9.13 13.19
CA VAL A 115 12.72 -7.84 13.41
C VAL A 115 11.90 -7.95 14.70
N ALA A 116 12.43 -7.43 15.78
CA ALA A 116 11.81 -7.46 17.09
C ALA A 116 10.71 -6.39 17.27
N PRO A 117 9.61 -6.68 18.01
CA PRO A 117 8.77 -5.66 18.63
C PRO A 117 9.56 -4.81 19.63
N SER A 118 9.02 -3.61 19.96
CA SER A 118 9.67 -2.72 20.93
C SER A 118 9.90 -3.41 22.27
N GLU A 119 11.09 -3.25 22.82
CA GLU A 119 11.46 -3.77 24.14
C GLU A 119 10.90 -2.91 25.26
N VAL A 120 10.86 -1.59 25.06
CA VAL A 120 10.35 -0.63 26.04
C VAL A 120 9.03 -0.09 25.54
N THR A 121 7.93 -0.53 26.16
CA THR A 121 6.58 -0.10 25.82
C THR A 121 5.66 -0.20 27.03
N GLN A 122 4.66 0.69 27.10
CA GLN A 122 3.56 0.62 28.07
C GLN A 122 2.31 -0.04 27.45
N ASP A 123 2.34 -0.35 26.17
CA ASP A 123 1.24 -0.98 25.46
C ASP A 123 1.25 -2.50 25.67
N GLY A 124 0.19 -3.04 26.30
CA GLY A 124 0.08 -4.45 26.65
C GLY A 124 0.15 -5.38 25.43
N VAL A 125 -0.45 -4.99 24.29
CA VAL A 125 -0.40 -5.80 23.06
C VAL A 125 1.03 -5.90 22.54
N THR A 126 1.78 -4.80 22.55
CA THR A 126 3.18 -4.81 22.12
C THR A 126 4.06 -5.64 23.09
N GLN A 127 3.76 -5.64 24.41
CA GLN A 127 4.44 -6.48 25.39
C GLN A 127 4.21 -7.98 25.14
N GLU A 128 2.97 -8.39 24.85
CA GLU A 128 2.65 -9.77 24.51
C GLU A 128 3.35 -10.22 23.21
N LEU A 129 3.35 -9.38 22.19
CA LEU A 129 4.06 -9.63 20.93
C LEU A 129 5.57 -9.75 21.14
N ARG A 130 6.14 -8.94 22.05
CA ARG A 130 7.55 -9.04 22.40
C ARG A 130 7.86 -10.35 23.10
N ALA A 131 7.05 -10.77 24.07
CA ALA A 131 7.22 -12.04 24.76
C ALA A 131 7.16 -13.23 23.80
N ALA A 132 6.17 -13.27 22.91
CA ALA A 132 6.05 -14.29 21.88
C ALA A 132 7.27 -14.32 20.93
N TYR A 133 7.78 -13.15 20.54
CA TYR A 133 8.98 -13.03 19.72
C TYR A 133 10.22 -13.60 20.42
N GLU A 134 10.43 -13.31 21.71
CA GLU A 134 11.58 -13.82 22.47
C GLU A 134 11.52 -15.35 22.60
N GLU A 135 10.35 -15.93 22.86
CA GLU A 135 10.14 -17.37 22.90
C GLU A 135 10.45 -18.02 21.54
N GLU A 136 9.93 -17.44 20.46
CA GLU A 136 10.15 -17.96 19.11
C GLU A 136 11.61 -17.84 18.70
N ARG A 137 12.27 -16.74 19.04
CA ARG A 137 13.69 -16.52 18.82
C ARG A 137 14.54 -17.56 19.52
N GLN A 138 14.29 -17.84 20.80
CA GLN A 138 15.02 -18.89 21.55
C GLN A 138 14.84 -20.27 20.93
N ARG A 139 13.65 -20.57 20.40
CA ARG A 139 13.34 -21.86 19.78
C ARG A 139 13.98 -22.03 18.40
N LEU A 140 14.02 -20.98 17.59
CA LEU A 140 14.41 -21.04 16.19
C LEU A 140 15.86 -20.62 15.92
N GLN A 141 16.43 -19.78 16.77
CA GLN A 141 17.78 -19.27 16.58
C GLN A 141 18.82 -20.36 16.87
N ARG A 142 19.62 -20.69 15.86
CA ARG A 142 20.77 -21.58 16.02
C ARG A 142 22.02 -20.70 16.16
N PHE A 143 22.70 -20.85 17.28
CA PHE A 143 24.02 -20.28 17.48
C PHE A 143 25.06 -21.28 17.01
N TYR A 144 25.81 -20.94 15.99
CA TYR A 144 27.01 -21.70 15.58
C TYR A 144 28.20 -21.05 16.30
N TYR A 145 28.78 -21.79 17.21
CA TYR A 145 30.00 -21.40 17.91
C TYR A 145 31.20 -22.05 17.19
#